data_5da47fadb9437519ce0fca533f7feda8
#
_entry.id   5da47fadb9437519ce0fca533f7feda8
#
_cell.length_a   1.000
_cell.length_b   1.000
_cell.length_c   1.000
_cell.angle_alpha   90.00
_cell.angle_beta   90.00
_cell.angle_gamma   90.00
#
_symmetry.space_group_name_H-M   'P 1'
#
loop_
_entity.id
_entity.type
_entity.pdbx_description
1 polymer ?
#
loop_
_entity_poly.entity_id
_entity_poly.type
_entity_poly.pdbx_seq_one_letter_code
_entity_poly.pdbx_strand_id
1 'polypeptide(L)'
;LLEALEKHMRILQRSVEEMRLRTADAPGISVQLMTLSSVTCCMHRCEGHTIAEKYAAMYDFYSDCIHHGYALSDEPMFTISERTDYLEGHISDAPYPFHVCVPVRHEKAPKEAVVLPACRALSVLYYGDYDGVDEAWLALGREVVSRGLKPVGYPRVLGIVAPYTGREIETRRYCSRFVLPVEE
;
A
#
# COMPACT_ATOMS: atom_id res chain seq x y z
N LEU A 1 -12.61 -6.13 -21.07
CA LEU A 1 -13.09 -4.89 -20.44
C LEU A 1 -14.11 -5.19 -19.34
N LEU A 2 -15.12 -6.05 -19.59
CA LEU A 2 -16.17 -6.41 -18.63
C LEU A 2 -15.59 -7.13 -17.40
N GLU A 3 -14.75 -8.13 -17.60
CA GLU A 3 -14.05 -8.87 -16.52
C GLU A 3 -13.18 -7.96 -15.64
N ALA A 4 -12.49 -6.99 -16.25
CA ALA A 4 -11.68 -6.03 -15.51
C ALA A 4 -12.53 -5.09 -14.64
N LEU A 5 -13.73 -4.71 -15.13
CA LEU A 5 -14.68 -3.89 -14.39
C LEU A 5 -15.33 -4.66 -13.24
N GLU A 6 -15.76 -5.88 -13.47
CA GLU A 6 -16.34 -6.76 -12.43
C GLU A 6 -15.34 -7.07 -11.33
N LYS A 7 -14.09 -7.24 -11.69
CA LYS A 7 -12.97 -7.43 -10.78
C LYS A 7 -12.72 -6.17 -9.92
N HIS A 8 -12.69 -5.01 -10.56
CA HIS A 8 -12.54 -3.72 -9.87
C HIS A 8 -13.70 -3.47 -8.90
N MET A 9 -14.93 -3.81 -9.32
CA MET A 9 -16.12 -3.72 -8.48
C MET A 9 -16.03 -4.63 -7.24
N ARG A 10 -15.53 -5.86 -7.37
CA ARG A 10 -15.34 -6.77 -6.23
C ARG A 10 -14.30 -6.26 -5.24
N ILE A 11 -13.19 -5.70 -5.73
CA ILE A 11 -12.16 -5.09 -4.86
C ILE A 11 -12.76 -3.89 -4.11
N LEU A 12 -13.48 -3.03 -4.80
CA LEU A 12 -14.14 -1.87 -4.18
C LEU A 12 -15.22 -2.27 -3.18
N GLN A 13 -16.02 -3.29 -3.48
CA GLN A 13 -17.05 -3.80 -2.56
C GLN A 13 -16.43 -4.36 -1.28
N ARG A 14 -15.34 -5.12 -1.40
CA ARG A 14 -14.60 -5.66 -0.26
C ARG A 14 -13.99 -4.56 0.59
N SER A 15 -13.41 -3.53 -0.04
CA SER A 15 -12.87 -2.38 0.66
C SER A 15 -13.95 -1.55 1.36
N VAL A 16 -15.12 -1.38 0.74
CA VAL A 16 -16.27 -0.69 1.35
C VAL A 16 -16.81 -1.47 2.54
N GLU A 17 -16.89 -2.80 2.45
CA GLU A 17 -17.31 -3.66 3.56
C GLU A 17 -16.35 -3.58 4.74
N GLU A 18 -15.03 -3.67 4.48
CA GLU A 18 -14.00 -3.46 5.50
C GLU A 18 -14.07 -2.06 6.13
N MET A 19 -14.40 -1.04 5.35
CA MET A 19 -14.60 0.32 5.84
C MET A 19 -15.85 0.44 6.73
N ARG A 20 -16.96 -0.18 6.34
CA ARG A 20 -18.22 -0.16 7.13
C ARG A 20 -18.08 -0.82 8.48
N LEU A 21 -17.32 -1.92 8.56
CA LEU A 21 -17.09 -2.63 9.81
C LEU A 21 -16.20 -1.84 10.79
N ARG A 22 -15.47 -0.83 10.32
CA ARG A 22 -14.51 -0.05 11.12
C ARG A 22 -14.97 1.35 11.48
N THR A 23 -15.93 1.92 10.77
CA THR A 23 -16.42 3.29 11.04
C THR A 23 -17.46 3.35 12.17
N ALA A 24 -17.87 2.22 12.72
CA ALA A 24 -18.90 2.19 13.75
C ALA A 24 -18.42 2.68 15.13
N ASP A 25 -17.11 2.60 15.48
CA ASP A 25 -16.71 2.67 16.89
C ASP A 25 -15.53 3.54 17.31
N ALA A 26 -14.80 4.25 16.44
CA ALA A 26 -13.74 5.14 16.97
C ALA A 26 -13.31 6.29 16.07
N PRO A 27 -13.30 7.54 16.54
CA PRO A 27 -12.50 8.61 15.97
C PRO A 27 -11.04 8.38 16.34
N GLY A 28 -10.21 7.94 15.38
CA GLY A 28 -8.79 7.76 15.60
C GLY A 28 -8.17 6.72 14.67
N ILE A 29 -6.87 6.84 14.48
CA ILE A 29 -6.07 5.86 13.73
C ILE A 29 -5.96 4.59 14.57
N SER A 30 -6.50 3.48 14.07
CA SER A 30 -6.41 2.16 14.70
C SER A 30 -5.39 1.30 13.99
N VAL A 31 -4.46 0.72 14.75
CA VAL A 31 -3.47 -0.23 14.23
C VAL A 31 -3.89 -1.65 14.57
N GLN A 32 -3.90 -2.52 13.57
CA GLN A 32 -4.30 -3.91 13.71
C GLN A 32 -3.16 -4.85 13.31
N LEU A 33 -3.04 -5.97 14.00
CA LEU A 33 -2.18 -7.06 13.59
C LEU A 33 -2.95 -7.95 12.61
N MET A 34 -2.32 -8.29 11.47
CA MET A 34 -2.93 -9.13 10.44
C MET A 34 -1.90 -10.08 9.84
N THR A 35 -2.38 -11.04 9.07
CA THR A 35 -1.53 -11.90 8.24
C THR A 35 -1.66 -11.45 6.78
N LEU A 36 -0.52 -11.24 6.13
CA LEU A 36 -0.44 -11.01 4.69
C LEU A 36 -0.20 -12.32 3.98
N SER A 37 -0.91 -12.54 2.89
CA SER A 37 -0.60 -13.62 1.95
C SER A 37 0.68 -13.31 1.17
N SER A 38 1.33 -14.34 0.65
CA SER A 38 2.41 -14.14 -0.31
C SER A 38 1.89 -13.46 -1.58
N VAL A 39 2.69 -12.61 -2.17
CA VAL A 39 2.38 -11.93 -3.43
C VAL A 39 3.57 -12.00 -4.38
N THR A 40 3.32 -12.35 -5.63
CA THR A 40 4.31 -12.26 -6.70
C THR A 40 4.11 -10.95 -7.44
N CYS A 41 5.13 -10.14 -7.57
CA CYS A 41 5.03 -8.82 -8.22
C CYS A 41 6.27 -8.47 -9.04
N CYS A 42 6.06 -7.68 -10.07
CA CYS A 42 7.13 -6.91 -10.71
C CYS A 42 7.42 -5.70 -9.83
N MET A 43 8.68 -5.34 -9.70
CA MET A 43 9.13 -4.24 -8.85
C MET A 43 9.99 -3.27 -9.63
N HIS A 44 9.79 -1.98 -9.42
CA HIS A 44 10.62 -0.92 -9.96
C HIS A 44 10.99 0.07 -8.85
N ARG A 45 12.31 0.27 -8.66
CA ARG A 45 12.84 1.20 -7.66
C ARG A 45 12.82 2.61 -8.20
N CYS A 46 12.24 3.52 -7.44
CA CYS A 46 12.12 4.94 -7.75
C CYS A 46 12.65 5.77 -6.60
N GLU A 47 12.89 7.03 -6.89
CA GLU A 47 13.08 8.08 -5.89
C GLU A 47 12.04 9.17 -6.15
N GLY A 48 11.42 9.69 -5.10
CA GLY A 48 10.41 10.72 -5.21
C GLY A 48 10.31 11.53 -3.94
N HIS A 49 9.93 12.79 -4.11
CA HIS A 49 9.81 13.75 -3.04
C HIS A 49 8.35 14.09 -2.76
N THR A 50 7.53 14.10 -3.81
CA THR A 50 6.13 14.49 -3.72
C THR A 50 5.19 13.30 -3.96
N ILE A 51 3.96 13.42 -3.49
CA ILE A 51 2.90 12.46 -3.77
C ILE A 51 2.63 12.37 -5.28
N ALA A 52 2.66 13.48 -6.00
CA ALA A 52 2.45 13.51 -7.44
C ALA A 52 3.52 12.71 -8.21
N GLU A 53 4.79 12.82 -7.83
CA GLU A 53 5.89 12.03 -8.43
C GLU A 53 5.70 10.54 -8.17
N LYS A 54 5.26 10.15 -6.96
CA LYS A 54 4.97 8.75 -6.63
C LYS A 54 3.84 8.18 -7.47
N TYR A 55 2.76 8.92 -7.64
CA TYR A 55 1.65 8.48 -8.50
C TYR A 55 2.03 8.40 -9.97
N ALA A 56 2.82 9.35 -10.46
CA ALA A 56 3.34 9.29 -11.83
C ALA A 56 4.18 8.02 -12.04
N ALA A 57 5.12 7.73 -11.14
CA ALA A 57 5.94 6.52 -11.21
C ALA A 57 5.10 5.23 -11.12
N MET A 58 4.07 5.20 -10.28
CA MET A 58 3.15 4.06 -10.18
C MET A 58 2.38 3.85 -11.49
N TYR A 59 1.85 4.91 -12.07
CA TYR A 59 1.11 4.86 -13.31
C TYR A 59 1.98 4.41 -14.48
N ASP A 60 3.17 4.99 -14.61
CA ASP A 60 4.11 4.67 -15.68
C ASP A 60 4.52 3.19 -15.61
N PHE A 61 4.94 2.72 -14.46
CA PHE A 61 5.35 1.32 -14.30
C PHE A 61 4.20 0.33 -14.47
N TYR A 62 3.00 0.67 -14.02
CA TYR A 62 1.82 -0.15 -14.26
C TYR A 62 1.50 -0.26 -15.76
N SER A 63 1.60 0.87 -16.48
CA SER A 63 1.42 0.91 -17.93
C SER A 63 2.48 0.07 -18.66
N ASP A 64 3.72 0.14 -18.23
CA ASP A 64 4.81 -0.67 -18.77
C ASP A 64 4.55 -2.17 -18.60
N CYS A 65 4.08 -2.59 -17.43
CA CYS A 65 3.70 -3.99 -17.20
C CYS A 65 2.61 -4.46 -18.18
N ILE A 66 1.62 -3.61 -18.46
CA ILE A 66 0.57 -3.90 -19.45
C ILE A 66 1.15 -4.00 -20.85
N HIS A 67 1.99 -3.05 -21.25
CA HIS A 67 2.62 -3.04 -22.59
C HIS A 67 3.53 -4.26 -22.82
N HIS A 68 4.19 -4.75 -21.78
CA HIS A 68 4.97 -6.00 -21.82
C HIS A 68 4.09 -7.26 -21.83
N GLY A 69 2.77 -7.13 -21.70
CA GLY A 69 1.83 -8.25 -21.72
C GLY A 69 1.89 -9.11 -20.45
N TYR A 70 2.35 -8.58 -19.33
CA TYR A 70 2.39 -9.32 -18.08
C TYR A 70 0.99 -9.67 -17.57
N ALA A 71 0.84 -10.89 -17.05
CA ALA A 71 -0.43 -11.37 -16.52
C ALA A 71 -0.67 -10.79 -15.11
N LEU A 72 -1.31 -9.61 -15.05
CA LEU A 72 -1.62 -8.95 -13.79
C LEU A 72 -2.54 -9.83 -12.91
N SER A 73 -2.32 -9.77 -11.61
CA SER A 73 -3.17 -10.45 -10.61
C SER A 73 -4.35 -9.58 -10.21
N ASP A 74 -5.16 -10.10 -9.30
CA ASP A 74 -6.32 -9.41 -8.74
C ASP A 74 -5.97 -8.52 -7.54
N GLU A 75 -4.72 -8.63 -7.07
CA GLU A 75 -4.23 -7.80 -5.98
C GLU A 75 -3.95 -6.36 -6.46
N PRO A 76 -4.24 -5.36 -5.64
CA PRO A 76 -3.93 -3.97 -5.99
C PRO A 76 -2.42 -3.75 -6.02
N MET A 77 -1.95 -2.85 -6.88
CA MET A 77 -0.57 -2.38 -6.81
C MET A 77 -0.33 -1.60 -5.50
N PHE A 78 0.91 -1.57 -5.06
CA PHE A 78 1.33 -0.90 -3.85
C PHE A 78 2.75 -0.37 -3.96
N THR A 79 3.16 0.45 -3.01
CA THR A 79 4.55 0.86 -2.89
C THR A 79 5.19 0.24 -1.65
N ILE A 80 6.50 0.00 -1.70
CA ILE A 80 7.32 -0.30 -0.52
C ILE A 80 8.19 0.93 -0.29
N SER A 81 8.06 1.57 0.86
CA SER A 81 8.74 2.81 1.20
C SER A 81 9.98 2.54 2.02
N GLU A 82 11.18 2.81 1.48
CA GLU A 82 12.47 2.60 2.18
C GLU A 82 12.71 3.72 3.21
N ARG A 83 11.83 3.80 4.24
CA ARG A 83 11.96 4.75 5.34
C ARG A 83 11.84 4.05 6.69
N THR A 84 12.53 4.58 7.68
CA THR A 84 12.57 4.03 9.05
C THR A 84 12.40 5.10 10.13
N ASP A 85 12.40 6.37 9.77
CA ASP A 85 12.31 7.51 10.66
C ASP A 85 11.08 7.49 11.58
N TYR A 86 9.95 6.97 11.10
CA TYR A 86 8.73 6.79 11.88
C TYR A 86 8.92 5.87 13.11
N LEU A 87 9.91 4.97 13.09
CA LEU A 87 10.26 4.12 14.25
C LEU A 87 10.92 4.93 15.36
N GLU A 88 11.55 6.04 15.02
CA GLU A 88 12.17 6.99 15.95
C GLU A 88 11.19 8.08 16.43
N GLY A 89 9.94 8.01 15.99
CA GLY A 89 8.87 8.93 16.40
C GLY A 89 8.87 10.27 15.68
N HIS A 90 9.52 10.37 14.52
CA HIS A 90 9.49 11.57 13.68
C HIS A 90 9.35 11.21 12.20
N ILE A 91 8.93 12.17 11.39
CA ILE A 91 8.82 12.04 9.95
C ILE A 91 9.69 13.11 9.29
N SER A 92 10.62 12.67 8.47
CA SER A 92 11.50 13.55 7.71
C SER A 92 10.85 13.95 6.38
N ASP A 93 11.02 15.22 6.00
CA ASP A 93 10.65 15.72 4.67
C ASP A 93 11.68 15.37 3.58
N ALA A 94 12.77 14.70 3.95
CA ALA A 94 13.77 14.29 2.99
C ALA A 94 13.23 13.27 1.98
N PRO A 95 13.64 13.33 0.70
CA PRO A 95 13.32 12.29 -0.26
C PRO A 95 13.80 10.93 0.22
N TYR A 96 13.02 9.90 -0.08
CA TYR A 96 13.42 8.52 0.22
C TYR A 96 13.10 7.60 -0.97
N PRO A 97 13.88 6.53 -1.16
CA PRO A 97 13.60 5.55 -2.19
C PRO A 97 12.32 4.78 -1.88
N PHE A 98 11.63 4.39 -2.93
CA PHE A 98 10.49 3.49 -2.83
C PHE A 98 10.44 2.54 -4.03
N HIS A 99 9.77 1.42 -3.86
CA HIS A 99 9.51 0.48 -4.94
C HIS A 99 8.05 0.54 -5.33
N VAL A 100 7.77 0.66 -6.61
CA VAL A 100 6.44 0.38 -7.16
C VAL A 100 6.34 -1.13 -7.37
N CYS A 101 5.29 -1.73 -6.82
CA CYS A 101 5.03 -3.16 -6.89
C CYS A 101 3.72 -3.39 -7.64
N VAL A 102 3.81 -4.08 -8.78
CA VAL A 102 2.66 -4.46 -9.60
C VAL A 102 2.48 -5.98 -9.48
N PRO A 103 1.44 -6.45 -8.77
CA PRO A 103 1.18 -7.86 -8.59
C PRO A 103 0.85 -8.56 -9.91
N VAL A 104 1.45 -9.74 -10.11
CA VAL A 104 1.28 -10.59 -11.28
C VAL A 104 0.87 -11.99 -10.88
N ARG A 105 0.24 -12.74 -11.79
CA ARG A 105 -0.11 -14.15 -11.55
C ARG A 105 1.17 -14.98 -11.46
N HIS A 106 1.33 -15.70 -10.36
CA HIS A 106 2.54 -16.46 -10.06
C HIS A 106 2.93 -17.44 -11.18
N GLU A 107 1.97 -18.16 -11.71
CA GLU A 107 2.16 -19.17 -12.77
C GLU A 107 2.55 -18.59 -14.14
N LYS A 108 2.39 -17.30 -14.32
CA LYS A 108 2.71 -16.54 -15.54
C LYS A 108 3.64 -15.35 -15.28
N ALA A 109 4.32 -15.39 -14.13
CA ALA A 109 5.21 -14.31 -13.74
C ALA A 109 6.45 -14.25 -14.65
N PRO A 110 6.90 -13.05 -15.04
CA PRO A 110 8.18 -12.91 -15.73
C PRO A 110 9.34 -13.31 -14.81
N LYS A 111 10.49 -13.60 -15.39
CA LYS A 111 11.67 -14.09 -14.63
C LYS A 111 12.17 -13.11 -13.56
N GLU A 112 12.00 -11.84 -13.81
CA GLU A 112 12.37 -10.73 -12.92
C GLU A 112 11.37 -10.48 -11.79
N ALA A 113 10.23 -11.15 -11.80
CA ALA A 113 9.26 -11.01 -10.73
C ALA A 113 9.79 -11.53 -9.40
N VAL A 114 9.42 -10.85 -8.33
CA VAL A 114 9.82 -11.15 -6.95
C VAL A 114 8.63 -11.73 -6.19
N VAL A 115 8.88 -12.74 -5.38
CA VAL A 115 7.89 -13.27 -4.44
C VAL A 115 8.14 -12.65 -3.07
N LEU A 116 7.19 -11.87 -2.61
CA LEU A 116 7.15 -11.39 -1.23
C LEU A 116 6.42 -12.45 -0.40
N PRO A 117 7.06 -13.02 0.63
CA PRO A 117 6.47 -14.12 1.39
C PRO A 117 5.27 -13.69 2.24
N ALA A 118 4.44 -14.65 2.59
CA ALA A 118 3.43 -14.44 3.62
C ALA A 118 4.08 -14.08 4.95
N CYS A 119 3.49 -13.15 5.69
CA CYS A 119 4.05 -12.68 6.96
C CYS A 119 2.97 -12.09 7.87
N ARG A 120 3.29 -11.93 9.15
CA ARG A 120 2.51 -11.08 10.06
C ARG A 120 2.83 -9.61 9.78
N ALA A 121 1.86 -8.75 9.95
CA ALA A 121 2.03 -7.32 9.71
C ALA A 121 1.13 -6.47 10.62
N LEU A 122 1.61 -5.29 10.97
CA LEU A 122 0.77 -4.22 11.49
C LEU A 122 0.12 -3.49 10.32
N SER A 123 -1.15 -3.15 10.44
CA SER A 123 -1.92 -2.45 9.42
C SER A 123 -2.65 -1.25 10.01
N VAL A 124 -2.55 -0.12 9.32
CA VAL A 124 -3.29 1.11 9.58
C VAL A 124 -4.10 1.50 8.35
N LEU A 125 -5.35 1.91 8.55
CA LEU A 125 -6.12 2.62 7.53
C LEU A 125 -6.10 4.11 7.85
N TYR A 126 -5.74 4.90 6.84
CA TYR A 126 -5.76 6.35 6.88
C TYR A 126 -6.79 6.88 5.90
N TYR A 127 -7.65 7.79 6.37
CA TYR A 127 -8.69 8.44 5.56
C TYR A 127 -8.39 9.93 5.45
N GLY A 128 -8.52 10.47 4.25
CA GLY A 128 -8.36 11.88 3.96
C GLY A 128 -7.25 12.16 2.95
N ASP A 129 -6.95 13.46 2.80
CA ASP A 129 -5.82 13.90 1.99
C ASP A 129 -4.47 13.46 2.59
N TYR A 130 -3.41 13.75 1.89
CA TYR A 130 -2.07 13.32 2.31
C TYR A 130 -1.41 14.24 3.33
N ASP A 131 -2.04 15.36 3.69
CA ASP A 131 -1.46 16.34 4.64
C ASP A 131 -1.33 15.76 6.05
N GLY A 132 -2.22 14.86 6.44
CA GLY A 132 -2.20 14.18 7.73
C GLY A 132 -1.58 12.77 7.72
N VAL A 133 -0.98 12.35 6.62
CA VAL A 133 -0.48 10.97 6.44
C VAL A 133 0.61 10.56 7.45
N ASP A 134 1.33 11.52 8.00
CA ASP A 134 2.37 11.29 9.00
C ASP A 134 1.83 10.61 10.26
N GLU A 135 0.58 10.87 10.61
CA GLU A 135 -0.08 10.22 11.74
C GLU A 135 -0.18 8.69 11.57
N ALA A 136 -0.38 8.21 10.34
CA ALA A 136 -0.40 6.79 10.06
C ALA A 136 0.98 6.15 10.22
N TRP A 137 2.03 6.84 9.76
CA TRP A 137 3.41 6.40 9.96
C TRP A 137 3.79 6.33 11.43
N LEU A 138 3.53 7.40 12.17
CA LEU A 138 3.83 7.48 13.60
C LEU A 138 3.02 6.46 14.42
N ALA A 139 1.78 6.16 14.02
CA ALA A 139 0.98 5.13 14.66
C ALA A 139 1.61 3.74 14.49
N LEU A 140 2.12 3.40 13.32
CA LEU A 140 2.87 2.15 13.12
C LEU A 140 4.10 2.08 14.03
N GLY A 141 4.90 3.16 14.08
CA GLY A 141 6.09 3.22 14.92
C GLY A 141 5.78 3.02 16.41
N ARG A 142 4.75 3.70 16.92
CA ARG A 142 4.30 3.53 18.32
C ARG A 142 3.88 2.09 18.63
N GLU A 143 3.16 1.44 17.72
CA GLU A 143 2.71 0.05 17.92
C GLU A 143 3.87 -0.96 17.89
N VAL A 144 4.86 -0.75 17.02
CA VAL A 144 6.09 -1.57 17.02
C VAL A 144 6.74 -1.55 18.39
N VAL A 145 6.96 -0.35 18.95
CA VAL A 145 7.59 -0.18 20.26
C VAL A 145 6.72 -0.75 21.38
N SER A 146 5.43 -0.42 21.39
CA SER A 146 4.52 -0.83 22.47
C SER A 146 4.32 -2.34 22.56
N ARG A 147 4.39 -3.04 21.43
CA ARG A 147 4.23 -4.50 21.34
C ARG A 147 5.56 -5.26 21.35
N GLY A 148 6.70 -4.57 21.34
CA GLY A 148 8.01 -5.19 21.28
C GLY A 148 8.26 -5.98 19.99
N LEU A 149 7.64 -5.56 18.89
CA LEU A 149 7.77 -6.22 17.58
C LEU A 149 9.01 -5.74 16.85
N LYS A 150 9.50 -6.57 15.92
CA LYS A 150 10.59 -6.19 15.01
C LYS A 150 10.07 -6.05 13.56
N PRO A 151 10.33 -4.93 12.88
CA PRO A 151 10.10 -4.84 11.45
C PRO A 151 10.98 -5.84 10.68
N VAL A 152 10.37 -6.58 9.73
CA VAL A 152 11.05 -7.53 8.83
C VAL A 152 11.03 -7.06 7.39
N GLY A 153 11.20 -5.78 7.19
CA GLY A 153 11.23 -5.12 5.90
C GLY A 153 10.66 -3.71 5.99
N TYR A 154 10.50 -3.09 4.83
CA TYR A 154 9.94 -1.76 4.73
C TYR A 154 8.41 -1.78 4.66
N PRO A 155 7.75 -0.69 5.10
CA PRO A 155 6.30 -0.57 5.03
C PRO A 155 5.79 -0.58 3.58
N ARG A 156 4.63 -1.21 3.40
CA ARG A 156 3.87 -1.20 2.14
C ARG A 156 2.74 -0.19 2.26
N VAL A 157 2.52 0.59 1.20
CA VAL A 157 1.41 1.55 1.12
C VAL A 157 0.52 1.22 -0.06
N LEU A 158 -0.74 0.96 0.23
CA LEU A 158 -1.77 0.65 -0.75
C LEU A 158 -2.78 1.80 -0.81
N GLY A 159 -2.98 2.39 -1.98
CA GLY A 159 -4.08 3.31 -2.22
C GLY A 159 -5.37 2.53 -2.46
N ILE A 160 -6.28 2.51 -1.51
CA ILE A 160 -7.58 1.85 -1.65
C ILE A 160 -8.52 2.75 -2.44
N VAL A 161 -8.56 4.02 -2.10
CA VAL A 161 -9.23 5.08 -2.86
C VAL A 161 -8.20 6.17 -3.09
N ALA A 162 -7.79 6.36 -4.33
CA ALA A 162 -6.64 7.18 -4.68
C ALA A 162 -6.82 7.89 -6.02
N PRO A 163 -6.04 8.95 -6.32
CA PRO A 163 -6.17 9.75 -7.55
C PRO A 163 -6.04 8.95 -8.84
N TYR A 164 -5.28 7.86 -8.84
CA TYR A 164 -5.02 7.05 -10.04
C TYR A 164 -6.21 6.18 -10.49
N THR A 165 -7.33 6.22 -9.81
CA THR A 165 -8.54 5.47 -10.20
C THR A 165 -9.27 6.07 -11.40
N GLY A 166 -8.76 7.14 -11.99
CA GLY A 166 -9.29 7.77 -13.21
C GLY A 166 -10.60 8.55 -13.01
N ARG A 167 -11.00 8.81 -11.77
CA ARG A 167 -12.16 9.65 -11.41
C ARG A 167 -11.71 10.80 -10.53
N GLU A 168 -12.29 11.97 -10.72
CA GLU A 168 -12.19 13.05 -9.75
C GLU A 168 -12.88 12.57 -8.46
N ILE A 169 -12.06 12.34 -7.42
CA ILE A 169 -12.53 11.94 -6.10
C ILE A 169 -12.14 13.06 -5.14
N GLU A 170 -13.08 13.51 -4.32
CA GLU A 170 -12.78 14.45 -3.26
C GLU A 170 -11.69 13.90 -2.35
N THR A 171 -10.65 14.67 -2.06
CA THR A 171 -9.47 14.24 -1.28
C THR A 171 -9.83 13.68 0.09
N ARG A 172 -10.90 14.20 0.72
CA ARG A 172 -11.44 13.65 1.98
C ARG A 172 -11.91 12.20 1.89
N ARG A 173 -12.13 11.67 0.68
CA ARG A 173 -12.53 10.29 0.42
C ARG A 173 -11.37 9.37 0.11
N TYR A 174 -10.15 9.89 0.05
CA TYR A 174 -8.97 9.05 -0.11
C TYR A 174 -8.84 8.10 1.08
N CYS A 175 -8.42 6.90 0.78
CA CYS A 175 -8.14 5.88 1.77
C CYS A 175 -6.86 5.16 1.39
N SER A 176 -5.90 5.16 2.29
CA SER A 176 -4.64 4.45 2.14
C SER A 176 -4.45 3.45 3.27
N ARG A 177 -3.94 2.27 2.94
CA ARG A 177 -3.54 1.27 3.93
C ARG A 177 -2.03 1.25 4.02
N PHE A 178 -1.52 1.42 5.22
CA PHE A 178 -0.12 1.27 5.58
C PHE A 178 0.07 -0.08 6.23
N VAL A 179 1.03 -0.86 5.77
CA VAL A 179 1.24 -2.22 6.25
C VAL A 179 2.73 -2.43 6.51
N LEU A 180 3.09 -2.79 7.73
CA LEU A 180 4.46 -3.05 8.14
C LEU A 180 4.63 -4.53 8.48
N PRO A 181 5.39 -5.30 7.69
CA PRO A 181 5.78 -6.65 8.04
C PRO A 181 6.55 -6.69 9.36
N VAL A 182 6.18 -7.60 10.27
CA VAL A 182 6.78 -7.69 11.61
C VAL A 182 6.95 -9.13 12.06
N GLU A 183 7.91 -9.33 12.96
CA GLU A 183 8.09 -10.56 13.75
C GLU A 183 8.08 -10.25 15.25
N GLU A 184 7.95 -11.28 16.08
CA GLU A 184 8.03 -11.20 17.55
C GLU A 184 9.45 -11.07 18.05
#